data_0ed03ec57dffda780f3d630bf43de526
#
_entry.id   0ed03ec57dffda780f3d630bf43de526
#
_cell.length_a   1.000
_cell.length_b   1.000
_cell.length_c   1.000
_cell.angle_alpha   90.00
_cell.angle_beta   90.00
_cell.angle_gamma   90.00
#
_symmetry.space_group_name_H-M   'P 1'
#
loop_
_entity.id
_entity.type
_entity.pdbx_description
1 polymer ?
#
loop_
_entity_poly.entity_id
_entity_poly.type
_entity_poly.pdbx_seq_one_letter_code
_entity_poly.pdbx_strand_id
1 'polypeptide(L)'
;MSEQNANPVELFGMRVAHVGINATDPADALEIAELFSTMMGLPVIETPVSYFNDSLVEVMKQNGRGTKGHIGFAVNDIDAAEKWFAERGLEVNE
;
A
#
# COMPACT_ATOMS: atom_id res chain seq x y z
N MET A 1 -26.99 -1.97 10.25
CA MET A 1 -26.62 -2.64 9.00
C MET A 1 -26.64 -4.15 9.20
N SER A 2 -27.18 -4.89 8.28
CA SER A 2 -27.18 -6.34 8.40
C SER A 2 -25.80 -6.90 8.14
N GLU A 3 -25.55 -8.11 8.63
CA GLU A 3 -24.28 -8.80 8.44
C GLU A 3 -23.91 -8.97 6.97
N GLN A 4 -24.90 -9.11 6.11
CA GLN A 4 -24.71 -9.25 4.67
C GLN A 4 -24.06 -8.01 4.05
N ASN A 5 -24.25 -6.85 4.67
CA ASN A 5 -23.73 -5.58 4.19
C ASN A 5 -22.46 -5.15 4.92
N ALA A 6 -22.03 -5.94 5.91
CA ALA A 6 -20.78 -5.62 6.61
C ALA A 6 -19.60 -5.82 5.67
N ASN A 7 -18.62 -4.95 5.80
CA ASN A 7 -17.43 -4.96 4.95
C ASN A 7 -16.18 -4.74 5.83
N PRO A 8 -14.98 -4.97 5.27
CA PRO A 8 -13.74 -4.86 6.05
C PRO A 8 -13.51 -3.50 6.72
N VAL A 9 -14.03 -2.42 6.15
CA VAL A 9 -13.92 -1.10 6.80
C VAL A 9 -14.68 -1.10 8.12
N GLU A 10 -15.88 -1.63 8.12
CA GLU A 10 -16.72 -1.70 9.31
C GLU A 10 -16.25 -2.79 10.29
N LEU A 11 -15.83 -3.94 9.76
CA LEU A 11 -15.43 -5.08 10.58
C LEU A 11 -14.05 -4.91 11.20
N PHE A 12 -13.10 -4.35 10.46
CA PHE A 12 -11.68 -4.36 10.85
C PHE A 12 -11.03 -2.98 10.82
N GLY A 13 -11.80 -1.92 10.61
CA GLY A 13 -11.25 -0.58 10.48
C GLY A 13 -10.31 -0.44 9.29
N MET A 14 -10.57 -1.18 8.22
CA MET A 14 -9.69 -1.22 7.05
C MET A 14 -9.54 0.14 6.41
N ARG A 15 -8.30 0.49 6.09
CA ARG A 15 -7.97 1.77 5.47
C ARG A 15 -6.75 1.59 4.57
N VAL A 16 -6.62 2.44 3.58
CA VAL A 16 -5.42 2.46 2.74
C VAL A 16 -4.28 3.01 3.56
N ALA A 17 -3.22 2.22 3.71
CA ALA A 17 -2.03 2.64 4.44
C ALA A 17 -1.04 3.32 3.49
N HIS A 18 -0.84 2.75 2.29
CA HIS A 18 0.02 3.35 1.28
C HIS A 18 -0.35 2.87 -0.10
N VAL A 19 0.15 3.60 -1.10
CA VAL A 19 0.02 3.23 -2.51
C VAL A 19 1.43 3.00 -3.05
N GLY A 20 1.63 1.88 -3.74
CA GLY A 20 2.90 1.53 -4.34
C GLY A 20 2.93 1.80 -5.84
N ILE A 21 4.01 2.40 -6.30
CA ILE A 21 4.24 2.70 -7.72
C ILE A 21 5.54 2.04 -8.14
N ASN A 22 5.55 1.33 -9.25
CA ASN A 22 6.76 0.72 -9.77
C ASN A 22 7.49 1.69 -10.70
N ALA A 23 8.73 2.02 -10.36
CA ALA A 23 9.60 2.81 -11.22
C ALA A 23 10.45 1.88 -12.09
N THR A 24 11.13 2.43 -13.06
CA THR A 24 11.97 1.65 -13.98
C THR A 24 13.32 1.30 -13.37
N ASP A 25 13.86 2.19 -12.55
CA ASP A 25 15.15 2.03 -11.89
C ASP A 25 15.23 2.96 -10.67
N PRO A 26 16.29 2.84 -9.85
CA PRO A 26 16.41 3.70 -8.66
C PRO A 26 16.42 5.19 -8.94
N ALA A 27 17.02 5.63 -10.04
CA ALA A 27 17.07 7.06 -10.37
C ALA A 27 15.68 7.59 -10.73
N ASP A 28 14.91 6.81 -11.48
CA ASP A 28 13.52 7.13 -11.81
C ASP A 28 12.67 7.17 -10.55
N ALA A 29 12.87 6.20 -9.66
CA ALA A 29 12.14 6.14 -8.39
C ALA A 29 12.39 7.38 -7.54
N LEU A 30 13.64 7.81 -7.43
CA LEU A 30 13.99 9.00 -6.66
C LEU A 30 13.34 10.25 -7.26
N GLU A 31 13.37 10.37 -8.58
CA GLU A 31 12.77 11.52 -9.27
C GLU A 31 11.26 11.59 -8.99
N ILE A 32 10.57 10.45 -9.06
CA ILE A 32 9.14 10.38 -8.76
C ILE A 32 8.88 10.75 -7.28
N ALA A 33 9.67 10.20 -6.37
CA ALA A 33 9.51 10.49 -4.95
C ALA A 33 9.76 11.97 -4.64
N GLU A 34 10.75 12.57 -5.27
CA GLU A 34 11.03 13.99 -5.09
C GLU A 34 9.91 14.87 -5.63
N LEU A 35 9.27 14.45 -6.71
CA LEU A 35 8.11 15.15 -7.24
C LEU A 35 6.97 15.16 -6.23
N PHE A 36 6.64 14.00 -5.65
CA PHE A 36 5.61 13.91 -4.62
C PHE A 36 5.99 14.69 -3.36
N SER A 37 7.27 14.69 -3.01
CA SER A 37 7.75 15.48 -1.87
C SER A 37 7.50 16.97 -2.09
N THR A 38 7.77 17.45 -3.29
CA THR A 38 7.52 18.84 -3.67
C THR A 38 6.04 19.19 -3.63
N MET A 39 5.20 18.30 -4.22
CA MET A 39 3.77 18.56 -4.33
C MET A 39 3.04 18.47 -2.99
N MET A 40 3.44 17.55 -2.13
CA MET A 40 2.70 17.21 -0.93
C MET A 40 3.41 17.60 0.36
N GLY A 41 4.66 18.05 0.27
CA GLY A 41 5.44 18.39 1.46
C GLY A 41 5.84 17.19 2.30
N LEU A 42 5.82 15.99 1.72
CA LEU A 42 6.16 14.76 2.43
C LEU A 42 7.63 14.42 2.27
N PRO A 43 8.35 14.06 3.35
CA PRO A 43 9.76 13.73 3.25
C PRO A 43 9.98 12.44 2.46
N VAL A 44 11.13 12.37 1.77
CA VAL A 44 11.56 11.16 1.07
C VAL A 44 12.35 10.30 2.04
N ILE A 45 11.95 9.05 2.21
CA ILE A 45 12.62 8.09 3.10
C ILE A 45 13.05 6.90 2.25
N GLU A 46 14.36 6.68 2.18
CA GLU A 46 14.90 5.59 1.40
C GLU A 46 14.87 4.27 2.16
N THR A 47 14.49 3.21 1.46
CA THR A 47 14.64 1.81 1.91
C THR A 47 15.53 1.08 0.91
N PRO A 48 15.97 -0.16 1.20
CA PRO A 48 16.76 -0.91 0.23
C PRO A 48 16.04 -1.13 -1.12
N VAL A 49 14.72 -1.14 -1.15
CA VAL A 49 13.94 -1.49 -2.34
C VAL A 49 13.06 -0.37 -2.85
N SER A 50 12.94 0.73 -2.11
CA SER A 50 11.98 1.79 -2.47
C SER A 50 12.36 3.14 -1.87
N TYR A 51 11.64 4.18 -2.32
CA TYR A 51 11.61 5.48 -1.66
C TYR A 51 10.18 5.74 -1.23
N PHE A 52 9.99 6.01 0.07
CA PHE A 52 8.69 6.38 0.61
C PHE A 52 8.55 7.90 0.65
N ASN A 53 7.35 8.39 0.38
CA ASN A 53 6.96 9.75 0.75
C ASN A 53 6.23 9.64 2.07
N ASP A 54 6.93 9.89 3.16
CA ASP A 54 6.45 9.63 4.51
C ASP A 54 6.04 8.15 4.60
N SER A 55 4.78 7.87 4.92
CA SER A 55 4.26 6.49 4.95
C SER A 55 3.20 6.25 3.88
N LEU A 56 2.94 7.21 2.99
CA LEU A 56 1.77 7.19 2.10
C LEU A 56 2.04 6.66 0.71
N VAL A 57 3.16 7.01 0.11
CA VAL A 57 3.49 6.57 -1.25
C VAL A 57 4.82 5.85 -1.21
N GLU A 58 4.81 4.63 -1.73
CA GLU A 58 6.04 3.84 -1.86
C GLU A 58 6.41 3.75 -3.33
N VAL A 59 7.53 4.34 -3.72
CA VAL A 59 8.01 4.27 -5.10
C VAL A 59 9.09 3.20 -5.16
N MET A 60 8.78 2.09 -5.80
CA MET A 60 9.71 0.95 -5.89
C MET A 60 10.85 1.28 -6.84
N LYS A 61 12.07 0.94 -6.45
CA LYS A 61 13.28 1.20 -7.24
C LYS A 61 13.30 0.39 -8.54
N GLN A 62 12.61 -0.74 -8.53
CA GLN A 62 12.42 -1.60 -9.68
C GLN A 62 11.04 -2.24 -9.54
N ASN A 63 10.88 -3.45 -10.06
CA ASN A 63 9.61 -4.16 -9.91
C ASN A 63 9.30 -4.43 -8.45
N GLY A 64 8.18 -3.94 -8.01
CA GLY A 64 7.65 -4.24 -6.69
C GLY A 64 6.53 -5.26 -6.78
N ARG A 65 5.68 -5.26 -5.76
CA ARG A 65 4.51 -6.15 -5.74
C ARG A 65 3.50 -5.68 -6.79
N GLY A 66 2.97 -6.64 -7.55
CA GLY A 66 2.02 -6.37 -8.62
C GLY A 66 2.69 -5.77 -9.85
N THR A 67 2.14 -6.07 -11.03
CA THR A 67 2.68 -5.57 -12.29
C THR A 67 2.47 -4.06 -12.48
N LYS A 68 1.42 -3.52 -11.88
CA LYS A 68 1.06 -2.11 -12.04
C LYS A 68 1.27 -1.29 -10.76
N GLY A 69 1.84 -1.91 -9.74
CA GLY A 69 1.97 -1.32 -8.42
C GLY A 69 1.15 -2.09 -7.40
N HIS A 70 0.95 -1.49 -6.24
CA HIS A 70 0.19 -2.15 -5.17
C HIS A 70 -0.48 -1.11 -4.27
N ILE A 71 -1.45 -1.59 -3.49
CA ILE A 71 -2.09 -0.80 -2.45
C ILE A 71 -1.91 -1.56 -1.14
N GLY A 72 -1.31 -0.92 -0.15
CA GLY A 72 -1.18 -1.49 1.18
C GLY A 72 -2.35 -1.05 2.04
N PHE A 73 -2.98 -2.01 2.71
CA PHE A 73 -4.08 -1.75 3.63
C PHE A 73 -3.65 -2.00 5.06
N ALA A 74 -4.19 -1.24 5.98
CA ALA A 74 -4.04 -1.47 7.40
C ALA A 74 -5.38 -1.90 7.98
N VAL A 75 -5.35 -2.82 8.94
CA VAL A 75 -6.54 -3.31 9.64
C VAL A 75 -6.21 -3.44 11.12
N ASN A 76 -7.25 -3.49 11.95
CA ASN A 76 -7.08 -3.63 13.40
C ASN A 76 -6.73 -5.05 13.82
N ASP A 77 -7.17 -6.06 13.05
CA ASP A 77 -6.92 -7.46 13.32
C ASP A 77 -6.63 -8.18 12.01
N ILE A 78 -5.35 -8.37 11.73
CA ILE A 78 -4.93 -8.94 10.45
C ILE A 78 -5.34 -10.40 10.29
N ASP A 79 -5.31 -11.17 11.36
CA ASP A 79 -5.69 -12.60 11.30
C ASP A 79 -7.16 -12.75 10.95
N ALA A 80 -8.02 -11.95 11.59
CA ALA A 80 -9.46 -11.97 11.31
C ALA A 80 -9.74 -11.49 9.90
N ALA A 81 -9.05 -10.47 9.43
CA ALA A 81 -9.22 -9.93 8.08
C ALA A 81 -8.81 -10.96 7.03
N GLU A 82 -7.66 -11.62 7.22
CA GLU A 82 -7.20 -12.65 6.29
C GLU A 82 -8.19 -13.81 6.19
N LYS A 83 -8.73 -14.23 7.32
CA LYS A 83 -9.74 -15.29 7.34
C LYS A 83 -10.99 -14.88 6.59
N TRP A 84 -11.46 -13.66 6.83
CA TRP A 84 -12.64 -13.12 6.15
C TRP A 84 -12.45 -13.09 4.62
N PHE A 85 -11.29 -12.65 4.15
CA PHE A 85 -10.96 -12.63 2.73
C PHE A 85 -10.82 -14.04 2.15
N ALA A 86 -10.16 -14.93 2.89
CA ALA A 86 -9.97 -16.32 2.45
C ALA A 86 -11.31 -17.03 2.26
N GLU A 87 -12.27 -16.78 3.14
CA GLU A 87 -13.61 -17.36 3.03
C GLU A 87 -14.35 -16.91 1.78
N ARG A 88 -13.91 -15.80 1.18
CA ARG A 88 -14.49 -15.24 -0.05
C ARG A 88 -13.61 -15.46 -1.27
N GLY A 89 -12.61 -16.33 -1.14
CA GLY A 89 -11.73 -16.67 -2.24
C GLY A 89 -10.70 -15.62 -2.60
N LEU A 90 -10.42 -14.69 -1.67
CA LEU A 90 -9.43 -13.63 -1.90
C LEU A 90 -8.16 -13.93 -1.13
N GLU A 91 -7.04 -13.85 -1.82
CA GLU A 91 -5.73 -14.09 -1.25
C GLU A 91 -5.10 -12.76 -0.84
N VAL A 92 -4.51 -12.73 0.35
CA VAL A 92 -3.88 -11.53 0.89
C VAL A 92 -2.37 -11.77 1.03
N ASN A 93 -1.58 -10.84 0.53
CA ASN A 93 -0.13 -10.83 0.71
C ASN A 93 0.23 -9.91 1.87
N GLU A 94 1.01 -10.41 2.78
CA GLU A 94 1.49 -9.63 3.91
C GLU A 94 2.85 -9.02 3.66
#